data_ec8c8555318957e1beb52162c8964bc8
#
_entry.id   ec8c8555318957e1beb52162c8964bc8
#
_cell.length_a   1.000
_cell.length_b   1.000
_cell.length_c   1.000
_cell.angle_alpha   90.00
_cell.angle_beta   90.00
_cell.angle_gamma   90.00
#
_symmetry.space_group_name_H-M   'P 1'
#
loop_
_entity.id
_entity.type
_entity.pdbx_description
1 polymer ?
#
loop_
_entity_poly.entity_id
_entity_poly.type
_entity_poly.pdbx_seq_one_letter_code
_entity_poly.pdbx_strand_id
1 'polypeptide(L)'
;LSPQRILALFGCGGDRDRSKRPIMAEVAARGSDIAIATSDNPRTENLQQILDDVRVGLARVHEREWSRTDAMAGTGRGYVVIEDRREALEFAVSLLRPNDLLLVAGKGHEDYQIRANGRIHFDDREELRKALQRGGPQ
;
A
#
# COMPACT_ATOMS: atom_id res chain seq x y z
N LEU A 1 21.20 -4.51 -11.23
CA LEU A 1 21.38 -3.21 -10.58
C LEU A 1 20.48 -3.10 -9.36
N SER A 2 21.03 -2.61 -8.27
CA SER A 2 20.26 -2.38 -7.05
C SER A 2 19.36 -1.16 -7.22
N PRO A 3 18.09 -1.23 -6.77
CA PRO A 3 17.22 -0.07 -6.83
C PRO A 3 17.71 1.02 -5.87
N GLN A 4 17.41 2.28 -6.21
CA GLN A 4 17.70 3.44 -5.35
C GLN A 4 16.82 3.43 -4.12
N ARG A 5 15.53 3.16 -4.32
CA ARG A 5 14.55 3.03 -3.24
C ARG A 5 13.62 1.87 -3.57
N ILE A 6 13.07 1.29 -2.53
CA ILE A 6 12.01 0.29 -2.64
C ILE A 6 10.75 0.88 -2.02
N LEU A 7 9.70 0.98 -2.82
CA LEU A 7 8.36 1.33 -2.37
C LEU A 7 7.56 0.03 -2.30
N ALA A 8 6.88 -0.20 -1.19
CA ALA A 8 6.04 -1.39 -1.02
C ALA A 8 4.59 -0.98 -0.77
N LEU A 9 3.68 -1.36 -1.66
CA LEU A 9 2.26 -1.17 -1.47
C LEU A 9 1.63 -2.48 -1.10
N PHE A 10 0.85 -2.48 -0.01
CA PHE A 10 0.25 -3.71 0.48
C PHE A 10 -1.09 -3.43 1.17
N GLY A 11 -1.90 -4.47 1.28
CA GLY A 11 -3.15 -4.43 2.02
C GLY A 11 -3.35 -5.71 2.80
N CYS A 12 -4.20 -5.66 3.81
CA CYS A 12 -4.60 -6.82 4.59
C CYS A 12 -6.09 -7.06 4.40
N GLY A 13 -6.47 -8.35 4.36
CA GLY A 13 -7.87 -8.72 4.20
C GLY A 13 -8.66 -8.60 5.49
N GLY A 14 -9.97 -8.37 5.36
CA GLY A 14 -10.91 -8.45 6.44
C GLY A 14 -11.35 -9.89 6.71
N ASP A 15 -11.98 -10.12 7.86
CA ASP A 15 -12.46 -11.42 8.30
C ASP A 15 -11.33 -12.48 8.25
N ARG A 16 -10.16 -12.08 8.72
CA ARG A 16 -8.95 -12.90 8.80
C ARG A 16 -8.31 -12.72 10.17
N ASP A 17 -7.25 -13.46 10.43
CA ASP A 17 -6.53 -13.40 11.70
C ASP A 17 -5.90 -12.00 11.90
N ARG A 18 -6.48 -11.23 12.81
CA ARG A 18 -6.05 -9.86 13.10
C ARG A 18 -4.63 -9.79 13.67
N SER A 19 -4.19 -10.83 14.36
CA SER A 19 -2.86 -10.83 14.99
C SER A 19 -1.72 -10.79 13.97
N LYS A 20 -1.97 -11.20 12.74
CA LYS A 20 -0.98 -11.18 11.66
C LYS A 20 -0.80 -9.83 11.02
N ARG A 21 -1.78 -8.93 11.14
CA ARG A 21 -1.73 -7.62 10.46
C ARG A 21 -0.55 -6.77 10.90
N PRO A 22 -0.29 -6.59 12.21
CA PRO A 22 0.89 -5.81 12.62
C PRO A 22 2.20 -6.46 12.20
N ILE A 23 2.26 -7.79 12.20
CA ILE A 23 3.47 -8.52 11.80
C ILE A 23 3.78 -8.30 10.33
N MET A 24 2.76 -8.43 9.47
CA MET A 24 2.91 -8.21 8.02
C MET A 24 3.31 -6.77 7.72
N ALA A 25 2.70 -5.82 8.42
CA ALA A 25 2.99 -4.40 8.24
C ALA A 25 4.42 -4.08 8.66
N GLU A 26 4.89 -4.63 9.76
CA GLU A 26 6.25 -4.44 10.21
C GLU A 26 7.26 -4.99 9.20
N VAL A 27 7.00 -6.18 8.65
CA VAL A 27 7.87 -6.78 7.63
C VAL A 27 7.92 -5.90 6.39
N ALA A 28 6.77 -5.41 5.93
CA ALA A 28 6.72 -4.52 4.77
C ALA A 28 7.51 -3.23 5.00
N ALA A 29 7.35 -2.64 6.17
CA ALA A 29 8.04 -1.39 6.52
C ALA A 29 9.56 -1.59 6.62
N ARG A 30 10.01 -2.70 7.21
CA ARG A 30 11.44 -2.98 7.34
C ARG A 30 12.10 -3.26 6.00
N GLY A 31 11.37 -3.86 5.07
CA GLY A 31 11.89 -4.25 3.76
C GLY A 31 11.81 -3.16 2.69
N SER A 32 11.29 -2.00 3.02
CA SER A 32 11.09 -0.92 2.05
C SER A 32 11.56 0.42 2.60
N ASP A 33 11.75 1.38 1.69
CA ASP A 33 12.03 2.76 2.08
C ASP A 33 10.75 3.51 2.35
N ILE A 34 9.72 3.27 1.53
CA ILE A 34 8.39 3.83 1.75
C ILE A 34 7.37 2.69 1.69
N ALA A 35 6.62 2.54 2.78
CA ALA A 35 5.51 1.58 2.83
C ALA A 35 4.20 2.33 2.60
N ILE A 36 3.37 1.80 1.70
CA ILE A 36 2.05 2.37 1.41
C ILE A 36 1.02 1.31 1.76
N ALA A 37 0.29 1.55 2.85
CA ALA A 37 -0.75 0.63 3.31
C ALA A 37 -2.09 1.05 2.74
N THR A 38 -2.86 0.10 2.26
CA THR A 38 -4.16 0.36 1.65
C THR A 38 -5.11 -0.81 1.90
N SER A 39 -6.29 -0.76 1.29
CA SER A 39 -7.26 -1.84 1.39
C SER A 39 -6.90 -2.99 0.43
N ASP A 40 -7.27 -4.18 0.84
CA ASP A 40 -7.33 -5.35 -0.04
C ASP A 40 -8.79 -5.80 -0.09
N ASN A 41 -9.14 -6.87 0.59
CA ASN A 41 -10.52 -7.35 0.66
C ASN A 41 -11.07 -7.12 2.07
N PRO A 42 -11.67 -5.95 2.38
CA PRO A 42 -12.18 -5.71 3.73
C PRO A 42 -13.34 -6.62 4.12
N ARG A 43 -14.07 -7.14 3.14
CA ARG A 43 -15.22 -8.01 3.34
C ARG A 43 -16.24 -7.33 4.24
N THR A 44 -16.64 -7.94 5.35
CA THR A 44 -17.63 -7.36 6.28
C THR A 44 -16.97 -6.55 7.40
N GLU A 45 -15.68 -6.60 7.53
CA GLU A 45 -14.95 -5.92 8.59
C GLU A 45 -14.80 -4.43 8.28
N ASN A 46 -14.80 -3.60 9.32
CA ASN A 46 -14.59 -2.16 9.17
C ASN A 46 -13.16 -1.91 8.67
N LEU A 47 -13.04 -1.18 7.56
CA LEU A 47 -11.74 -0.90 6.95
C LEU A 47 -10.81 -0.13 7.89
N GLN A 48 -11.33 0.82 8.67
CA GLN A 48 -10.51 1.58 9.61
C GLN A 48 -9.90 0.67 10.66
N GLN A 49 -10.64 -0.34 11.13
CA GLN A 49 -10.12 -1.31 12.08
C GLN A 49 -8.95 -2.09 11.48
N ILE A 50 -9.08 -2.50 10.22
CA ILE A 50 -8.00 -3.20 9.52
C ILE A 50 -6.77 -2.31 9.42
N LEU A 51 -6.95 -1.07 9.01
CA LEU A 51 -5.85 -0.12 8.85
C LEU A 51 -5.22 0.26 10.19
N ASP A 52 -6.01 0.35 11.25
CA ASP A 52 -5.49 0.61 12.59
C ASP A 52 -4.58 -0.54 13.07
N ASP A 53 -4.96 -1.78 12.79
CA ASP A 53 -4.13 -2.94 13.11
C ASP A 53 -2.80 -2.88 12.32
N VAL A 54 -2.87 -2.47 11.06
CA VAL A 54 -1.69 -2.29 10.20
C VAL A 54 -0.79 -1.19 10.75
N ARG A 55 -1.38 -0.06 11.19
CA ARG A 55 -0.63 1.06 11.76
C ARG A 55 0.20 0.67 12.97
N VAL A 56 -0.29 -0.27 13.77
CA VAL A 56 0.46 -0.77 14.93
C VAL A 56 1.82 -1.33 14.48
N GLY A 57 1.83 -2.12 13.42
CA GLY A 57 3.06 -2.69 12.90
C GLY A 57 3.97 -1.65 12.25
N LEU A 58 3.39 -0.71 11.49
CA LEU A 58 4.15 0.36 10.85
C LEU A 58 4.83 1.25 11.89
N ALA A 59 4.15 1.52 12.99
CA ALA A 59 4.67 2.35 14.08
C ALA A 59 5.85 1.71 14.81
N ARG A 60 6.04 0.41 14.69
CA ARG A 60 7.21 -0.28 15.24
C ARG A 60 8.50 0.05 14.49
N VAL A 61 8.38 0.55 13.26
CA VAL A 61 9.53 0.83 12.39
C VAL A 61 9.73 2.33 12.22
N HIS A 62 8.66 3.09 12.12
CA HIS A 62 8.69 4.53 11.83
C HIS A 62 8.00 5.33 12.92
N GLU A 63 8.49 6.53 13.19
CA GLU A 63 7.98 7.36 14.29
C GLU A 63 6.58 7.89 14.03
N ARG A 64 6.27 8.24 12.78
CA ARG A 64 4.97 8.83 12.47
C ARG A 64 4.51 8.48 11.05
N GLU A 65 3.21 8.54 10.88
CA GLU A 65 2.60 8.40 9.57
C GLU A 65 2.81 9.69 8.76
N TRP A 66 3.23 9.54 7.52
CA TRP A 66 3.37 10.67 6.60
C TRP A 66 2.04 11.00 5.95
N SER A 67 1.82 12.31 5.69
CA SER A 67 0.83 12.72 4.73
C SER A 67 1.34 12.46 3.31
N ARG A 68 0.46 12.57 2.31
CA ARG A 68 0.88 12.45 0.92
C ARG A 68 1.92 13.51 0.56
N THR A 69 1.72 14.74 1.04
CA THR A 69 2.66 15.83 0.81
C THR A 69 4.03 15.53 1.43
N ASP A 70 4.05 15.02 2.65
CA ASP A 70 5.29 14.64 3.32
C ASP A 70 6.06 13.58 2.52
N ALA A 71 5.34 12.59 2.00
CA ALA A 71 5.94 11.52 1.22
C ALA A 71 6.53 12.03 -0.09
N MET A 72 5.83 12.97 -0.75
CA MET A 72 6.30 13.57 -2.00
C MET A 72 7.57 14.39 -1.81
N ALA A 73 7.63 15.15 -0.72
CA ALA A 73 8.76 16.03 -0.42
C ALA A 73 9.90 15.30 0.32
N GLY A 74 9.58 14.17 0.94
CA GLY A 74 10.47 13.52 1.90
C GLY A 74 11.71 12.90 1.31
N THR A 75 12.74 12.95 2.12
CA THR A 75 13.93 12.12 1.98
C THR A 75 13.92 11.15 3.17
N GLY A 76 14.46 9.97 2.99
CA GLY A 76 14.50 8.98 4.04
C GLY A 76 13.33 8.01 3.96
N ARG A 77 12.97 7.42 5.11
CA ARG A 77 12.05 6.28 5.18
C ARG A 77 10.81 6.65 5.96
N GLY A 78 9.66 6.11 5.53
CA GLY A 78 8.41 6.38 6.20
C GLY A 78 7.27 5.55 5.65
N TYR A 79 6.04 5.88 6.08
CA TYR A 79 4.86 5.18 5.59
C TYR A 79 3.68 6.13 5.41
N VAL A 80 2.79 5.72 4.51
CA VAL A 80 1.55 6.44 4.20
C VAL A 80 0.40 5.43 4.24
N VAL A 81 -0.77 5.84 4.69
CA VAL A 81 -1.98 5.02 4.67
C VAL A 81 -3.01 5.69 3.77
N ILE A 82 -3.45 4.97 2.74
CA ILE A 82 -4.44 5.45 1.77
C ILE A 82 -5.52 4.39 1.63
N GLU A 83 -6.74 4.71 2.01
CA GLU A 83 -7.83 3.74 2.11
C GLU A 83 -8.20 3.12 0.75
N ASP A 84 -8.34 3.95 -0.27
CA ASP A 84 -8.73 3.49 -1.59
C ASP A 84 -7.52 2.93 -2.32
N ARG A 85 -7.59 1.65 -2.69
CA ARG A 85 -6.47 0.97 -3.34
C ARG A 85 -6.09 1.59 -4.68
N ARG A 86 -7.08 2.06 -5.45
CA ARG A 86 -6.80 2.74 -6.73
C ARG A 86 -6.01 4.03 -6.50
N GLU A 87 -6.45 4.84 -5.54
CA GLU A 87 -5.74 6.07 -5.18
C GLU A 87 -4.33 5.74 -4.66
N ALA A 88 -4.19 4.67 -3.89
CA ALA A 88 -2.89 4.25 -3.37
C ALA A 88 -1.94 3.87 -4.50
N LEU A 89 -2.44 3.14 -5.51
CA LEU A 89 -1.63 2.76 -6.68
C LEU A 89 -1.23 3.98 -7.50
N GLU A 90 -2.16 4.90 -7.73
CA GLU A 90 -1.88 6.16 -8.44
C GLU A 90 -0.83 6.98 -7.69
N PHE A 91 -0.97 7.07 -6.38
CA PHE A 91 -0.03 7.79 -5.54
C PHE A 91 1.37 7.14 -5.57
N ALA A 92 1.42 5.82 -5.46
CA ALA A 92 2.70 5.09 -5.50
C ALA A 92 3.45 5.36 -6.81
N VAL A 93 2.73 5.33 -7.93
CA VAL A 93 3.33 5.64 -9.24
C VAL A 93 3.84 7.07 -9.27
N SER A 94 3.09 8.02 -8.70
CA SER A 94 3.50 9.43 -8.68
C SER A 94 4.77 9.67 -7.85
N LEU A 95 5.06 8.80 -6.90
CA LEU A 95 6.27 8.88 -6.07
C LEU A 95 7.52 8.35 -6.77
N LEU A 96 7.36 7.52 -7.79
CA LEU A 96 8.48 6.83 -8.41
C LEU A 96 9.46 7.82 -9.04
N ARG A 97 10.73 7.58 -8.76
CA ARG A 97 11.86 8.29 -9.36
C ARG A 97 12.68 7.29 -10.15
N PRO A 98 13.57 7.74 -11.06
CA PRO A 98 14.43 6.81 -11.78
C PRO A 98 15.16 5.87 -10.84
N ASN A 99 15.19 4.60 -11.20
CA ASN A 99 15.81 3.51 -10.44
C ASN A 99 15.08 3.08 -9.17
N ASP A 100 13.88 3.59 -8.93
CA ASP A 100 13.03 3.08 -7.85
C ASP A 100 12.37 1.76 -8.27
N LEU A 101 12.09 0.93 -7.28
CA LEU A 101 11.33 -0.30 -7.44
C LEU A 101 10.03 -0.19 -6.65
N LEU A 102 8.91 -0.47 -7.31
CA LEU A 102 7.60 -0.56 -6.65
C LEU A 102 7.17 -2.01 -6.59
N LEU A 103 6.99 -2.52 -5.38
CA LEU A 103 6.41 -3.83 -5.12
C LEU A 103 4.95 -3.65 -4.73
N VAL A 104 4.06 -4.39 -5.39
CA VAL A 104 2.63 -4.40 -5.06
C VAL A 104 2.27 -5.79 -4.61
N ALA A 105 1.82 -5.90 -3.36
CA ALA A 105 1.54 -7.19 -2.72
C ALA A 105 0.10 -7.28 -2.24
N GLY A 106 -0.36 -8.50 -2.07
CA GLY A 106 -1.65 -8.81 -1.47
C GLY A 106 -2.62 -9.50 -2.41
N LYS A 107 -2.81 -8.98 -3.62
CA LYS A 107 -3.80 -9.56 -4.52
C LYS A 107 -3.31 -10.76 -5.34
N GLY A 108 -2.02 -10.83 -5.63
CA GLY A 108 -1.54 -11.90 -6.49
C GLY A 108 -2.24 -11.90 -7.84
N HIS A 109 -2.96 -12.99 -8.14
CA HIS A 109 -3.71 -13.12 -9.40
C HIS A 109 -5.15 -12.63 -9.31
N GLU A 110 -5.59 -12.13 -8.16
CA GLU A 110 -6.96 -11.67 -7.98
C GLU A 110 -7.23 -10.46 -8.86
N ASP A 111 -8.38 -10.49 -9.54
CA ASP A 111 -8.86 -9.38 -10.36
C ASP A 111 -10.13 -8.75 -9.77
N TYR A 112 -10.31 -8.89 -8.47
CA TYR A 112 -11.48 -8.41 -7.76
C TYR A 112 -11.12 -7.85 -6.39
N GLN A 113 -12.04 -7.08 -5.84
CA GLN A 113 -12.00 -6.64 -4.45
C GLN A 113 -13.34 -6.97 -3.80
N ILE A 114 -13.29 -7.60 -2.62
CA ILE A 114 -14.49 -7.95 -1.86
C ILE A 114 -14.72 -6.88 -0.81
N ARG A 115 -15.85 -6.20 -0.91
CA ARG A 115 -16.29 -5.16 0.01
C ARG A 115 -17.57 -5.62 0.70
N ALA A 116 -18.03 -4.86 1.72
CA ALA A 116 -19.24 -5.17 2.47
C ALA A 116 -20.48 -5.29 1.55
N ASN A 117 -20.55 -4.49 0.50
CA ASN A 117 -21.69 -4.47 -0.44
C ASN A 117 -21.49 -5.37 -1.66
N GLY A 118 -20.45 -6.19 -1.68
CA GLY A 118 -20.24 -7.15 -2.74
C GLY A 118 -18.84 -7.11 -3.36
N ARG A 119 -18.74 -7.81 -4.47
CA ARG A 119 -17.47 -7.96 -5.19
C ARG A 119 -17.43 -7.00 -6.36
N ILE A 120 -16.33 -6.30 -6.54
CA ILE A 120 -16.11 -5.45 -7.70
C ILE A 120 -14.90 -5.93 -8.48
N HIS A 121 -14.85 -5.59 -9.77
CA HIS A 121 -13.66 -5.84 -10.57
C HIS A 121 -12.55 -4.90 -10.10
N PHE A 122 -11.38 -5.46 -9.80
CA PHE A 122 -10.20 -4.67 -9.42
C PHE A 122 -8.94 -5.49 -9.66
N ASP A 123 -8.16 -5.12 -10.65
CA ASP A 123 -6.93 -5.79 -11.02
C ASP A 123 -5.77 -4.79 -10.87
N ASP A 124 -4.83 -5.09 -9.97
CA ASP A 124 -3.69 -4.22 -9.71
C ASP A 124 -2.91 -3.92 -10.99
N ARG A 125 -2.77 -4.90 -11.87
CA ARG A 125 -2.02 -4.72 -13.11
C ARG A 125 -2.68 -3.72 -14.05
N GLU A 126 -4.01 -3.78 -14.16
CA GLU A 126 -4.77 -2.82 -14.96
C GLU A 126 -4.66 -1.41 -14.38
N GLU A 127 -4.81 -1.29 -13.06
CA GLU A 127 -4.75 0.00 -12.39
C GLU A 127 -3.35 0.62 -12.49
N LEU A 128 -2.30 -0.21 -12.39
CA LEU A 128 -0.93 0.26 -12.56
C LEU A 128 -0.68 0.75 -13.99
N ARG A 129 -1.17 0.04 -15.00
CA ARG A 129 -1.04 0.48 -16.39
C ARG A 129 -1.71 1.83 -16.60
N LYS A 130 -2.92 2.00 -16.07
CA LYS A 130 -3.64 3.28 -16.19
C LYS A 130 -2.88 4.40 -15.50
N ALA A 131 -2.35 4.16 -14.31
CA ALA A 131 -1.59 5.15 -13.56
C ALA A 131 -0.31 5.55 -14.30
N LEU A 132 0.42 4.59 -14.86
CA LEU A 132 1.63 4.85 -15.63
C LEU A 132 1.35 5.65 -16.89
N GLN A 133 0.22 5.40 -17.55
CA GLN A 133 -0.17 6.14 -18.76
C GLN A 133 -0.55 7.59 -18.43
N ARG A 134 -1.17 7.84 -17.27
CA ARG A 134 -1.64 9.18 -16.90
C ARG A 134 -0.52 10.10 -16.44
N GLY A 135 0.44 9.59 -15.72
CA GLY A 135 1.46 10.44 -15.15
C GLY A 135 2.58 9.67 -14.50
N GLY A 136 3.07 8.68 -15.18
CA GLY A 136 4.08 7.79 -14.66
C GLY A 136 5.34 8.46 -14.15
N PRO A 137 6.38 7.69 -13.82
CA PRO A 137 7.59 8.24 -13.20
C PRO A 137 8.22 9.32 -14.07
N GLN A 138 8.70 10.34 -13.42
CA GLN A 138 9.36 11.47 -14.05
C GLN A 138 10.79 11.14 -14.45
#